data_9c3db88a7144cc2af82b313517e526d1
#
_entry.id   9c3db88a7144cc2af82b313517e526d1
#
_cell.length_a   1.000
_cell.length_b   1.000
_cell.length_c   1.000
_cell.angle_alpha   90.00
_cell.angle_beta   90.00
_cell.angle_gamma   90.00
#
_symmetry.space_group_name_H-M   'P 1'
#
loop_
_entity.id
_entity.type
_entity.pdbx_description
1 polymer ?
#
loop_
_entity_poly.entity_id
_entity_poly.type
_entity_poly.pdbx_seq_one_letter_code
_entity_poly.pdbx_strand_id
1 'polypeptide(L)'
;LYVWYYTDEPLSLETYSKNDRKFKTFEEYYNVFFNTKNDKVKLTQSTYELNELLHKKGINEKIRSQFVGTCLLALKNGLIYENLSSSQIIAGIEEKLTCLLDNDMNKATKLTVLDNKVLKNQDIRQLENEDFTEILNFINTNIMPSINDKSILGQDLLNLFFTTFNKYVGKADKNQAFSPDHIAHFMSRVVNINRNSVVLDPCCGSGAFLVRAMTDAIADCDNEEQIENVKKHQIYGIEYEETAFGLSTTNMLIHGDGNSNIVQGSCFYEIDELIKKGVHINTVLMNPPYNGTKKSCNPEYTKNWKKDTKTDPSKGFNYVYYVASKIKTGKMAVLLPMQCAIGNSSEIQYFKKKMLEENTLDAVFTLPMEVFYPGASVAACCMVFTLGQRHENSSIPTFFGYYKDDG
;
A
#
# COMPACT_ATOMS: atom_id res chain seq x y z
N LEU A 1 -36.72 -18.19 4.65
CA LEU A 1 -36.96 -16.77 4.38
C LEU A 1 -36.80 -16.55 2.89
N TYR A 2 -37.86 -16.19 2.19
CA TYR A 2 -37.78 -15.77 0.79
C TYR A 2 -37.66 -14.25 0.77
N VAL A 3 -36.63 -13.74 0.18
CA VAL A 3 -36.51 -12.31 -0.07
C VAL A 3 -37.04 -12.02 -1.45
N TRP A 4 -38.18 -11.32 -1.51
CA TRP A 4 -38.77 -10.85 -2.75
C TRP A 4 -38.31 -9.46 -3.03
N TYR A 5 -37.82 -9.19 -4.25
CA TYR A 5 -37.51 -7.86 -4.70
C TYR A 5 -38.10 -7.57 -6.06
N TYR A 6 -38.42 -6.35 -6.30
CA TYR A 6 -38.98 -5.86 -7.53
C TYR A 6 -37.89 -5.19 -8.34
N THR A 7 -37.66 -5.67 -9.55
CA THR A 7 -36.83 -4.96 -10.54
C THR A 7 -37.66 -4.80 -11.81
N ASP A 8 -37.44 -3.73 -12.54
CA ASP A 8 -38.13 -3.45 -13.81
C ASP A 8 -37.78 -4.46 -14.91
N GLU A 9 -36.79 -5.33 -14.69
CA GLU A 9 -36.46 -6.45 -15.56
C GLU A 9 -36.62 -7.78 -14.82
N PRO A 10 -37.30 -8.79 -15.43
CA PRO A 10 -37.47 -10.09 -14.82
C PRO A 10 -36.13 -10.85 -14.79
N LEU A 11 -35.53 -10.97 -13.61
CA LEU A 11 -34.40 -11.86 -13.39
C LEU A 11 -34.92 -13.31 -13.49
N SER A 12 -34.37 -14.13 -14.39
CA SER A 12 -34.76 -15.52 -14.50
C SER A 12 -34.32 -16.28 -13.26
N LEU A 13 -35.26 -17.02 -12.66
CA LEU A 13 -35.06 -17.92 -11.52
C LEU A 13 -33.90 -18.93 -11.75
N GLU A 14 -33.56 -19.23 -12.99
CA GLU A 14 -32.50 -20.17 -13.35
C GLU A 14 -31.10 -19.71 -13.02
N THR A 15 -30.86 -18.41 -13.00
CA THR A 15 -29.54 -17.85 -12.72
C THR A 15 -29.16 -17.95 -11.22
N TYR A 16 -30.16 -18.00 -10.34
CA TYR A 16 -29.94 -18.03 -8.89
C TYR A 16 -30.06 -19.42 -8.26
N SER A 17 -30.76 -20.39 -8.91
CA SER A 17 -31.08 -21.66 -8.28
C SER A 17 -29.98 -22.72 -8.34
N LYS A 18 -29.00 -22.58 -9.21
CA LYS A 18 -28.01 -23.64 -9.46
C LYS A 18 -26.71 -23.57 -8.66
N ASN A 19 -26.30 -22.42 -8.16
CA ASN A 19 -24.94 -22.28 -7.62
C ASN A 19 -24.82 -21.84 -6.15
N ASP A 20 -25.85 -21.37 -5.46
CA ASP A 20 -25.67 -20.83 -4.11
C ASP A 20 -26.78 -21.31 -3.14
N ARG A 21 -26.49 -22.37 -2.40
CA ARG A 21 -27.33 -22.81 -1.24
C ARG A 21 -26.93 -22.08 0.07
N LYS A 22 -26.04 -21.08 0.02
CA LYS A 22 -25.63 -20.29 1.18
C LYS A 22 -26.33 -18.93 1.16
N PHE A 23 -26.81 -18.50 2.33
CA PHE A 23 -27.24 -17.11 2.48
C PHE A 23 -26.05 -16.19 2.23
N LYS A 24 -26.29 -15.18 1.41
CA LYS A 24 -25.34 -14.10 1.21
C LYS A 24 -25.33 -13.16 2.40
N THR A 25 -24.26 -12.44 2.61
CA THR A 25 -24.19 -11.37 3.59
C THR A 25 -25.15 -10.22 3.21
N PHE A 26 -25.48 -9.35 4.14
CA PHE A 26 -26.28 -8.16 3.86
C PHE A 26 -25.64 -7.32 2.73
N GLU A 27 -24.32 -7.18 2.74
CA GLU A 27 -23.58 -6.44 1.71
C GLU A 27 -23.65 -7.09 0.33
N GLU A 28 -23.54 -8.41 0.24
CA GLU A 28 -23.69 -9.12 -1.03
C GLU A 28 -25.10 -8.94 -1.61
N TYR A 29 -26.15 -8.99 -0.76
CA TYR A 29 -27.51 -8.68 -1.20
C TYR A 29 -27.68 -7.22 -1.58
N TYR A 30 -27.11 -6.27 -0.80
CA TYR A 30 -27.15 -4.84 -1.08
C TYR A 30 -26.54 -4.54 -2.44
N ASN A 31 -25.38 -5.10 -2.75
CA ASN A 31 -24.70 -4.94 -4.03
C ASN A 31 -25.48 -5.52 -5.20
N VAL A 32 -26.17 -6.65 -5.01
CA VAL A 32 -27.08 -7.23 -6.01
C VAL A 32 -28.28 -6.31 -6.28
N PHE A 33 -28.86 -5.72 -5.23
CA PHE A 33 -30.06 -4.89 -5.34
C PHE A 33 -29.80 -3.51 -5.96
N PHE A 34 -28.70 -2.90 -5.61
CA PHE A 34 -28.39 -1.54 -6.05
C PHE A 34 -27.45 -1.49 -7.27
N ASN A 35 -27.22 -2.64 -7.90
CA ASN A 35 -26.34 -2.77 -9.08
C ASN A 35 -24.94 -2.18 -8.86
N THR A 36 -24.51 -2.11 -7.58
CA THR A 36 -23.17 -1.72 -7.19
C THR A 36 -22.23 -2.91 -7.36
N LYS A 37 -22.23 -3.52 -8.58
CA LYS A 37 -21.19 -4.46 -8.93
C LYS A 37 -19.90 -3.65 -9.04
N ASN A 38 -19.10 -3.74 -8.01
CA ASN A 38 -17.68 -3.45 -8.09
C ASN A 38 -17.07 -4.40 -9.12
N ASP A 39 -17.10 -3.97 -10.35
CA ASP A 39 -16.57 -4.73 -11.47
C ASP A 39 -15.09 -4.42 -11.58
N LYS A 40 -14.27 -5.35 -11.08
CA LYS A 40 -12.81 -5.29 -11.20
C LYS A 40 -12.38 -5.02 -12.66
N VAL A 41 -13.08 -5.61 -13.62
CA VAL A 41 -12.83 -5.42 -15.05
C VAL A 41 -13.14 -3.99 -15.45
N LYS A 42 -14.29 -3.44 -15.03
CA LYS A 42 -14.68 -2.06 -15.31
C LYS A 42 -13.72 -1.06 -14.70
N LEU A 43 -13.32 -1.26 -13.44
CA LEU A 43 -12.35 -0.37 -12.77
C LEU A 43 -10.99 -0.42 -13.46
N THR A 44 -10.52 -1.61 -13.84
CA THR A 44 -9.28 -1.76 -14.59
C THR A 44 -9.38 -1.04 -15.94
N GLN A 45 -10.46 -1.22 -16.67
CA GLN A 45 -10.69 -0.53 -17.94
C GLN A 45 -10.73 0.99 -17.75
N SER A 46 -11.47 1.50 -16.76
CA SER A 46 -11.52 2.92 -16.43
C SER A 46 -10.13 3.48 -16.04
N THR A 47 -9.30 2.67 -15.39
CA THR A 47 -7.91 3.05 -15.07
C THR A 47 -7.07 3.25 -16.33
N TYR A 48 -7.22 2.37 -17.32
CA TYR A 48 -6.55 2.51 -18.62
C TYR A 48 -7.02 3.78 -19.36
N GLU A 49 -8.33 3.98 -19.44
CA GLU A 49 -8.93 5.12 -20.11
C GLU A 49 -8.52 6.44 -19.45
N LEU A 50 -8.48 6.49 -18.13
CA LEU A 50 -7.98 7.64 -17.38
C LEU A 50 -6.50 7.92 -17.70
N ASN A 51 -5.66 6.87 -17.72
CA ASN A 51 -4.26 7.04 -18.07
C ASN A 51 -4.05 7.60 -19.48
N GLU A 52 -4.84 7.13 -20.45
CA GLU A 52 -4.84 7.67 -21.82
C GLU A 52 -5.34 9.11 -21.87
N LEU A 53 -6.39 9.46 -21.12
CA LEU A 53 -6.88 10.83 -21.00
C LEU A 53 -5.79 11.76 -20.47
N LEU A 54 -5.13 11.39 -19.38
CA LEU A 54 -4.04 12.18 -18.79
C LEU A 54 -2.85 12.33 -19.74
N HIS A 55 -2.56 11.28 -20.52
CA HIS A 55 -1.52 11.34 -21.56
C HIS A 55 -1.87 12.35 -22.65
N LYS A 56 -3.10 12.33 -23.16
CA LYS A 56 -3.58 13.27 -24.17
C LYS A 56 -3.55 14.73 -23.69
N LYS A 57 -3.79 14.95 -22.39
CA LYS A 57 -3.72 16.28 -21.75
C LYS A 57 -2.28 16.71 -21.39
N GLY A 58 -1.27 15.93 -21.75
CA GLY A 58 0.14 16.27 -21.56
C GLY A 58 0.67 16.08 -20.16
N ILE A 59 -0.05 15.42 -19.26
CA ILE A 59 0.40 15.17 -17.88
C ILE A 59 1.47 14.10 -17.88
N ASN A 60 2.63 14.41 -17.28
CA ASN A 60 3.74 13.48 -17.17
C ASN A 60 3.35 12.25 -16.34
N GLU A 61 3.73 11.05 -16.83
CA GLU A 61 3.37 9.79 -16.18
C GLU A 61 3.80 9.68 -14.72
N LYS A 62 4.92 10.33 -14.34
CA LYS A 62 5.46 10.29 -12.96
C LYS A 62 4.55 10.93 -11.91
N ILE A 63 3.72 11.90 -12.31
CA ILE A 63 2.84 12.61 -11.38
C ILE A 63 1.38 12.16 -11.46
N ARG A 64 1.00 11.36 -12.46
CA ARG A 64 -0.41 10.99 -12.69
C ARG A 64 -1.06 10.33 -11.49
N SER A 65 -0.41 9.33 -10.90
CA SER A 65 -0.96 8.63 -9.73
C SER A 65 -1.23 9.59 -8.57
N GLN A 66 -0.27 10.45 -8.27
CA GLN A 66 -0.38 11.40 -7.18
C GLN A 66 -1.41 12.50 -7.49
N PHE A 67 -1.47 12.97 -8.73
CA PHE A 67 -2.48 13.94 -9.19
C PHE A 67 -3.89 13.35 -9.09
N VAL A 68 -4.11 12.15 -9.61
CA VAL A 68 -5.41 11.47 -9.52
C VAL A 68 -5.80 11.23 -8.06
N GLY A 69 -4.88 10.74 -7.23
CA GLY A 69 -5.12 10.56 -5.81
C GLY A 69 -5.51 11.86 -5.09
N THR A 70 -4.84 12.96 -5.42
CA THR A 70 -5.13 14.30 -4.90
C THR A 70 -6.53 14.77 -5.33
N CYS A 71 -6.90 14.58 -6.60
CA CYS A 71 -8.25 14.87 -7.10
C CYS A 71 -9.31 14.02 -6.42
N LEU A 72 -9.05 12.73 -6.24
CA LEU A 72 -9.95 11.82 -5.53
C LEU A 72 -10.21 12.26 -4.09
N LEU A 73 -9.16 12.64 -3.35
CA LEU A 73 -9.29 13.16 -2.00
C LEU A 73 -10.16 14.42 -1.96
N ALA A 74 -9.91 15.36 -2.86
CA ALA A 74 -10.66 16.61 -2.93
C ALA A 74 -12.14 16.36 -3.28
N LEU A 75 -12.41 15.50 -4.28
CA LEU A 75 -13.78 15.12 -4.67
C LEU A 75 -14.53 14.42 -3.52
N LYS A 76 -13.88 13.47 -2.84
CA LYS A 76 -14.43 12.78 -1.68
C LYS A 76 -14.82 13.75 -0.55
N ASN A 77 -14.09 14.87 -0.44
CA ASN A 77 -14.33 15.91 0.55
C ASN A 77 -15.16 17.10 0.00
N GLY A 78 -15.92 16.88 -1.07
CA GLY A 78 -16.89 17.84 -1.58
C GLY A 78 -16.26 18.99 -2.37
N LEU A 79 -15.24 18.73 -3.20
CA LEU A 79 -14.73 19.71 -4.16
C LEU A 79 -15.83 20.10 -5.15
N ILE A 80 -16.08 21.40 -5.25
CA ILE A 80 -16.90 21.99 -6.33
C ILE A 80 -15.94 22.46 -7.42
N TYR A 81 -16.18 22.06 -8.66
CA TYR A 81 -15.28 22.37 -9.78
C TYR A 81 -16.02 22.83 -11.04
N GLU A 82 -17.35 22.70 -11.07
CA GLU A 82 -18.16 23.11 -12.23
C GLU A 82 -18.13 24.63 -12.41
N ASN A 83 -17.94 25.07 -13.65
CA ASN A 83 -17.87 26.49 -14.04
C ASN A 83 -16.74 27.29 -13.36
N LEU A 84 -15.69 26.63 -12.88
CA LEU A 84 -14.51 27.26 -12.29
C LEU A 84 -13.32 27.25 -13.26
N SER A 85 -12.44 28.24 -13.11
CA SER A 85 -11.14 28.22 -13.82
C SER A 85 -10.19 27.20 -13.18
N SER A 86 -9.21 26.72 -13.94
CA SER A 86 -8.19 25.78 -13.46
C SER A 86 -7.49 26.29 -12.19
N SER A 87 -7.22 27.59 -12.09
CA SER A 87 -6.64 28.19 -10.87
C SER A 87 -7.58 28.13 -9.66
N GLN A 88 -8.88 28.30 -9.85
CA GLN A 88 -9.89 28.18 -8.79
C GLN A 88 -10.06 26.70 -8.36
N ILE A 89 -10.02 25.78 -9.30
CA ILE A 89 -10.06 24.34 -9.03
C ILE A 89 -8.83 23.95 -8.19
N ILE A 90 -7.62 24.37 -8.56
CA ILE A 90 -6.40 24.11 -7.80
C ILE A 90 -6.50 24.66 -6.37
N ALA A 91 -6.96 25.91 -6.21
CA ALA A 91 -7.17 26.50 -4.88
C ALA A 91 -8.20 25.73 -4.05
N GLY A 92 -9.28 25.28 -4.68
CA GLY A 92 -10.29 24.42 -4.02
C GLY A 92 -9.71 23.06 -3.58
N ILE A 93 -8.88 22.44 -4.38
CA ILE A 93 -8.17 21.21 -4.01
C ILE A 93 -7.26 21.47 -2.79
N GLU A 94 -6.46 22.53 -2.81
CA GLU A 94 -5.55 22.90 -1.73
C GLU A 94 -6.33 23.14 -0.40
N GLU A 95 -7.47 23.82 -0.47
CA GLU A 95 -8.35 24.02 0.68
C GLU A 95 -8.84 22.70 1.26
N LYS A 96 -9.33 21.77 0.42
CA LYS A 96 -9.83 20.46 0.87
C LYS A 96 -8.75 19.63 1.51
N LEU A 97 -7.54 19.60 0.94
CA LEU A 97 -6.38 18.90 1.52
C LEU A 97 -5.98 19.52 2.87
N THR A 98 -5.99 20.84 2.97
CA THR A 98 -5.65 21.57 4.21
C THR A 98 -6.61 21.20 5.34
N CYS A 99 -7.92 21.20 5.06
CA CYS A 99 -8.93 20.79 6.02
C CYS A 99 -8.82 19.32 6.42
N LEU A 100 -8.55 18.44 5.44
CA LEU A 100 -8.42 16.99 5.69
C LEU A 100 -7.26 16.66 6.62
N LEU A 101 -6.15 17.38 6.51
CA LEU A 101 -4.94 17.18 7.30
C LEU A 101 -4.89 18.01 8.58
N ASP A 102 -5.96 18.67 8.99
CA ASP A 102 -5.94 19.69 10.07
C ASP A 102 -5.47 19.12 11.43
N ASN A 103 -5.76 17.85 11.70
CA ASN A 103 -5.35 17.15 12.92
C ASN A 103 -4.10 16.26 12.77
N ASP A 104 -3.43 16.29 11.62
CA ASP A 104 -2.27 15.43 11.36
C ASP A 104 -0.97 16.06 11.90
N MET A 105 -0.20 15.30 12.69
CA MET A 105 1.07 15.77 13.26
C MET A 105 2.12 16.10 12.18
N ASN A 106 2.02 15.48 11.00
CA ASN A 106 2.91 15.69 9.86
C ASN A 106 2.27 16.56 8.77
N LYS A 107 1.19 17.29 9.09
CA LYS A 107 0.42 18.12 8.17
C LYS A 107 1.29 18.97 7.25
N ALA A 108 2.22 19.74 7.82
CA ALA A 108 3.06 20.65 7.04
C ALA A 108 3.89 19.91 5.99
N THR A 109 4.50 18.78 6.35
CA THR A 109 5.29 17.96 5.41
C THR A 109 4.40 17.37 4.32
N LYS A 110 3.25 16.79 4.68
CA LYS A 110 2.30 16.19 3.73
C LYS A 110 1.75 17.21 2.75
N LEU A 111 1.28 18.36 3.23
CA LEU A 111 0.81 19.46 2.39
C LEU A 111 1.91 19.98 1.46
N THR A 112 3.14 20.16 1.99
CA THR A 112 4.27 20.62 1.17
C THR A 112 4.56 19.66 0.02
N VAL A 113 4.53 18.36 0.26
CA VAL A 113 4.77 17.36 -0.77
C VAL A 113 3.64 17.35 -1.81
N LEU A 114 2.38 17.31 -1.39
CA LEU A 114 1.22 17.33 -2.30
C LEU A 114 1.16 18.62 -3.11
N ASP A 115 1.39 19.77 -2.48
CA ASP A 115 1.40 21.07 -3.15
C ASP A 115 2.57 21.19 -4.14
N ASN A 116 3.79 20.94 -3.72
CA ASN A 116 4.96 21.13 -4.58
C ASN A 116 5.03 20.12 -5.73
N LYS A 117 4.66 18.86 -5.51
CA LYS A 117 4.77 17.80 -6.54
C LYS A 117 3.57 17.77 -7.46
N VAL A 118 2.38 18.14 -6.99
CA VAL A 118 1.14 18.05 -7.76
C VAL A 118 0.63 19.43 -8.13
N LEU A 119 0.18 20.22 -7.18
CA LEU A 119 -0.57 21.44 -7.46
C LEU A 119 0.29 22.55 -8.09
N LYS A 120 1.59 22.60 -7.73
CA LYS A 120 2.57 23.52 -8.35
C LYS A 120 3.26 22.96 -9.59
N ASN A 121 2.98 21.72 -9.96
CA ASN A 121 3.56 21.12 -11.16
C ASN A 121 3.11 21.89 -12.43
N GLN A 122 4.04 22.11 -13.35
CA GLN A 122 3.79 22.89 -14.57
C GLN A 122 2.70 22.24 -15.42
N ASP A 123 2.70 20.91 -15.57
CA ASP A 123 1.70 20.19 -16.38
C ASP A 123 0.27 20.42 -15.85
N ILE A 124 0.11 20.48 -14.51
CA ILE A 124 -1.19 20.72 -13.86
C ILE A 124 -1.61 22.19 -13.98
N ARG A 125 -0.67 23.13 -13.79
CA ARG A 125 -0.97 24.56 -13.86
C ARG A 125 -1.29 25.05 -15.27
N GLN A 126 -0.86 24.33 -16.29
CA GLN A 126 -1.11 24.65 -17.70
C GLN A 126 -2.37 23.98 -18.26
N LEU A 127 -3.08 23.18 -17.46
CA LEU A 127 -4.35 22.59 -17.90
C LEU A 127 -5.36 23.67 -18.20
N GLU A 128 -5.97 23.59 -19.37
CA GLU A 128 -7.12 24.43 -19.73
C GLU A 128 -8.32 24.08 -18.83
N ASN A 129 -9.24 25.03 -18.63
CA ASN A 129 -10.38 24.83 -17.74
C ASN A 129 -11.23 23.61 -18.13
N GLU A 130 -11.44 23.44 -19.44
CA GLU A 130 -12.21 22.32 -19.99
C GLU A 130 -11.51 20.98 -19.75
N ASP A 131 -10.18 20.93 -19.92
CA ASP A 131 -9.39 19.74 -19.72
C ASP A 131 -9.39 19.29 -18.26
N PHE A 132 -9.25 20.24 -17.34
CA PHE A 132 -9.30 19.94 -15.92
C PHE A 132 -10.68 19.42 -15.50
N THR A 133 -11.74 20.09 -15.98
CA THR A 133 -13.12 19.66 -15.74
C THR A 133 -13.39 18.28 -16.32
N GLU A 134 -12.92 17.99 -17.54
CA GLU A 134 -13.04 16.66 -18.17
C GLU A 134 -12.40 15.56 -17.31
N ILE A 135 -11.18 15.79 -16.80
CA ILE A 135 -10.47 14.85 -15.94
C ILE A 135 -11.25 14.61 -14.65
N LEU A 136 -11.72 15.67 -13.98
CA LEU A 136 -12.47 15.55 -12.73
C LEU A 136 -13.82 14.84 -12.95
N ASN A 137 -14.51 15.12 -14.03
CA ASN A 137 -15.74 14.41 -14.40
C ASN A 137 -15.49 12.93 -14.64
N PHE A 138 -14.42 12.60 -15.34
CA PHE A 138 -14.06 11.20 -15.57
C PHE A 138 -13.80 10.46 -14.26
N ILE A 139 -13.00 11.06 -13.37
CA ILE A 139 -12.69 10.50 -12.04
C ILE A 139 -13.97 10.33 -11.22
N ASN A 140 -14.81 11.37 -11.18
CA ASN A 140 -16.03 11.36 -10.38
C ASN A 140 -17.04 10.30 -10.86
N THR A 141 -17.14 10.09 -12.17
CA THR A 141 -18.13 9.16 -12.76
C THR A 141 -17.64 7.70 -12.75
N ASN A 142 -16.33 7.47 -13.00
CA ASN A 142 -15.85 6.12 -13.29
C ASN A 142 -15.01 5.52 -12.15
N ILE A 143 -14.44 6.34 -11.25
CA ILE A 143 -13.56 5.89 -10.18
C ILE A 143 -14.22 6.08 -8.79
N MET A 144 -14.82 7.24 -8.54
CA MET A 144 -15.44 7.57 -7.25
C MET A 144 -16.47 6.55 -6.75
N PRO A 145 -17.31 5.91 -7.59
CA PRO A 145 -18.23 4.87 -7.10
C PRO A 145 -17.53 3.73 -6.37
N SER A 146 -16.34 3.34 -6.81
CA SER A 146 -15.53 2.29 -6.17
C SER A 146 -14.93 2.76 -4.82
N ILE A 147 -14.66 4.05 -4.69
CA ILE A 147 -14.10 4.65 -3.47
C ILE A 147 -15.16 4.85 -2.39
N ASN A 148 -16.38 5.15 -2.79
CA ASN A 148 -17.50 5.35 -1.87
C ASN A 148 -18.03 4.05 -1.28
N ASP A 149 -17.62 2.90 -1.84
CA ASP A 149 -17.91 1.61 -1.27
C ASP A 149 -17.04 1.36 -0.03
N LYS A 150 -17.66 1.43 1.14
CA LYS A 150 -17.01 1.20 2.44
C LYS A 150 -16.84 -0.28 2.78
N SER A 151 -17.25 -1.19 1.89
CA SER A 151 -17.04 -2.62 2.07
C SER A 151 -15.55 -2.99 1.93
N ILE A 152 -15.18 -4.14 2.48
CA ILE A 152 -13.84 -4.72 2.29
C ILE A 152 -13.53 -4.86 0.80
N LEU A 153 -14.51 -5.27 0.00
CA LEU A 153 -14.38 -5.41 -1.45
C LEU A 153 -14.10 -4.05 -2.14
N GLY A 154 -14.74 -2.97 -1.71
CA GLY A 154 -14.49 -1.62 -2.23
C GLY A 154 -13.08 -1.12 -1.90
N GLN A 155 -12.58 -1.42 -0.72
CA GLN A 155 -11.22 -1.10 -0.30
C GLN A 155 -10.17 -1.89 -1.12
N ASP A 156 -10.41 -3.18 -1.36
CA ASP A 156 -9.55 -4.01 -2.21
C ASP A 156 -9.51 -3.49 -3.65
N LEU A 157 -10.62 -3.02 -4.19
CA LEU A 157 -10.70 -2.44 -5.53
C LEU A 157 -9.95 -1.12 -5.63
N LEU A 158 -10.04 -0.29 -4.62
CA LEU A 158 -9.29 0.96 -4.60
C LEU A 158 -7.78 0.71 -4.52
N ASN A 159 -7.34 -0.23 -3.71
CA ASN A 159 -5.95 -0.64 -3.67
C ASN A 159 -5.49 -1.20 -5.03
N LEU A 160 -6.32 -2.00 -5.69
CA LEU A 160 -6.08 -2.48 -7.05
C LEU A 160 -5.93 -1.32 -8.04
N PHE A 161 -6.80 -0.30 -7.96
CA PHE A 161 -6.71 0.90 -8.79
C PHE A 161 -5.35 1.57 -8.63
N PHE A 162 -4.94 1.89 -7.41
CA PHE A 162 -3.64 2.51 -7.16
C PHE A 162 -2.47 1.65 -7.60
N THR A 163 -2.50 0.36 -7.33
CA THR A 163 -1.46 -0.57 -7.74
C THR A 163 -1.36 -0.66 -9.27
N THR A 164 -2.52 -0.73 -9.95
CA THR A 164 -2.58 -0.80 -11.42
C THR A 164 -2.10 0.50 -12.04
N PHE A 165 -2.56 1.64 -11.54
CA PHE A 165 -2.18 2.96 -12.05
C PHE A 165 -0.68 3.20 -11.87
N ASN A 166 -0.11 2.81 -10.75
CA ASN A 166 1.32 2.91 -10.46
C ASN A 166 2.19 2.01 -11.35
N LYS A 167 1.66 0.88 -11.85
CA LYS A 167 2.37 0.04 -12.83
C LYS A 167 2.72 0.81 -14.12
N TYR A 168 1.92 1.79 -14.50
CA TYR A 168 2.20 2.63 -15.67
C TYR A 168 3.25 3.70 -15.38
N VAL A 169 3.30 4.17 -14.14
CA VAL A 169 4.30 5.16 -13.68
C VAL A 169 5.67 4.50 -13.47
N GLY A 170 5.68 3.27 -12.98
CA GLY A 170 6.90 2.55 -12.55
C GLY A 170 7.88 2.13 -13.65
N LYS A 171 7.55 2.30 -14.95
CA LYS A 171 8.51 2.02 -16.04
C LYS A 171 9.72 2.96 -16.05
N ALA A 172 9.62 4.14 -15.42
CA ALA A 172 10.67 5.14 -15.38
C ALA A 172 11.66 4.94 -14.21
N ASP A 173 11.26 4.25 -13.14
CA ASP A 173 12.10 4.06 -11.96
C ASP A 173 12.30 2.57 -11.67
N LYS A 174 13.41 2.01 -12.17
CA LYS A 174 13.78 0.58 -12.07
C LYS A 174 13.97 0.08 -10.63
N ASN A 175 13.85 0.97 -9.63
CA ASN A 175 14.10 0.66 -8.22
C ASN A 175 12.84 0.55 -7.35
N GLN A 176 11.64 0.87 -7.88
CA GLN A 176 10.39 0.77 -7.15
C GLN A 176 9.55 -0.37 -7.74
N ALA A 177 9.54 -1.51 -7.06
CA ALA A 177 8.61 -2.60 -7.32
C ALA A 177 7.42 -2.45 -6.38
N PHE A 178 6.24 -2.18 -6.92
CA PHE A 178 5.01 -2.15 -6.13
C PHE A 178 4.59 -3.57 -5.77
N SER A 179 4.24 -3.78 -4.52
CA SER A 179 3.76 -5.08 -4.04
C SER A 179 2.32 -5.31 -4.53
N PRO A 180 2.05 -6.40 -5.26
CA PRO A 180 0.69 -6.73 -5.69
C PRO A 180 -0.23 -6.99 -4.50
N ASP A 181 -1.53 -6.69 -4.67
CA ASP A 181 -2.52 -6.81 -3.59
C ASP A 181 -2.63 -8.24 -3.04
N HIS A 182 -2.65 -9.27 -3.90
CA HIS A 182 -2.69 -10.67 -3.47
C HIS A 182 -1.47 -11.08 -2.63
N ILE A 183 -0.29 -10.49 -2.88
CA ILE A 183 0.90 -10.70 -2.05
C ILE A 183 0.77 -9.96 -0.72
N ALA A 184 0.23 -8.74 -0.73
CA ALA A 184 -0.05 -8.01 0.52
C ALA A 184 -1.05 -8.80 1.40
N HIS A 185 -2.10 -9.36 0.78
CA HIS A 185 -3.06 -10.22 1.46
C HIS A 185 -2.41 -11.49 2.02
N PHE A 186 -1.62 -12.18 1.21
CA PHE A 186 -0.88 -13.37 1.66
C PHE A 186 0.00 -13.05 2.87
N MET A 187 0.79 -11.97 2.81
CA MET A 187 1.68 -11.58 3.91
C MET A 187 0.90 -11.18 5.17
N SER A 188 -0.19 -10.45 5.03
CA SER A 188 -1.09 -10.10 6.14
C SER A 188 -1.64 -11.35 6.85
N ARG A 189 -2.07 -12.35 6.08
CA ARG A 189 -2.61 -13.62 6.61
C ARG A 189 -1.54 -14.47 7.28
N VAL A 190 -0.33 -14.52 6.72
CA VAL A 190 0.77 -15.33 7.28
C VAL A 190 1.23 -14.81 8.64
N VAL A 191 1.21 -13.49 8.87
CA VAL A 191 1.51 -12.92 10.20
C VAL A 191 0.29 -12.77 11.10
N ASN A 192 -0.89 -13.18 10.62
CA ASN A 192 -2.16 -13.17 11.34
C ASN A 192 -2.57 -11.78 11.83
N ILE A 193 -2.63 -10.80 10.92
CA ILE A 193 -3.09 -9.45 11.26
C ILE A 193 -4.53 -9.51 11.79
N ASN A 194 -4.77 -8.82 12.89
CA ASN A 194 -6.04 -8.72 13.58
C ASN A 194 -6.16 -7.39 14.32
N ARG A 195 -7.27 -7.13 15.00
CA ARG A 195 -7.56 -5.89 15.75
C ARG A 195 -6.51 -5.49 16.81
N ASN A 196 -5.62 -6.39 17.23
CA ASN A 196 -4.57 -6.12 18.20
C ASN A 196 -3.19 -5.90 17.56
N SER A 197 -3.12 -5.96 16.24
CA SER A 197 -1.87 -5.78 15.51
C SER A 197 -1.52 -4.31 15.42
N VAL A 198 -0.32 -3.94 15.90
CA VAL A 198 0.30 -2.64 15.65
C VAL A 198 1.35 -2.84 14.57
N VAL A 199 1.00 -2.42 13.36
CA VAL A 199 1.71 -2.74 12.13
C VAL A 199 2.67 -1.63 11.74
N LEU A 200 3.88 -2.01 11.37
CA LEU A 200 4.86 -1.13 10.73
C LEU A 200 5.23 -1.66 9.35
N ASP A 201 5.18 -0.79 8.34
CA ASP A 201 5.92 -0.96 7.08
C ASP A 201 7.03 0.10 7.02
N PRO A 202 8.30 -0.30 7.24
CA PRO A 202 9.42 0.65 7.31
C PRO A 202 9.95 1.10 5.94
N CYS A 203 9.37 0.63 4.84
CA CYS A 203 9.69 0.98 3.45
C CYS A 203 8.39 0.96 2.62
N CYS A 204 7.39 1.74 3.03
CA CYS A 204 6.00 1.50 2.67
C CYS A 204 5.64 1.79 1.20
N GLY A 205 6.51 2.47 0.45
CA GLY A 205 6.25 2.77 -0.96
C GLY A 205 4.89 3.44 -1.16
N SER A 206 4.00 2.82 -1.93
CA SER A 206 2.62 3.29 -2.15
C SER A 206 1.67 3.04 -0.99
N GLY A 207 2.10 2.34 0.06
CA GLY A 207 1.26 1.99 1.21
C GLY A 207 0.39 0.73 1.03
N ALA A 208 0.64 -0.10 0.03
CA ALA A 208 -0.17 -1.29 -0.26
C ALA A 208 -0.29 -2.24 0.94
N PHE A 209 0.82 -2.51 1.65
CA PHE A 209 0.78 -3.34 2.87
C PHE A 209 0.01 -2.68 4.00
N LEU A 210 0.10 -1.36 4.14
CA LEU A 210 -0.58 -0.61 5.20
C LEU A 210 -2.10 -0.61 4.98
N VAL A 211 -2.55 -0.37 3.74
CA VAL A 211 -3.98 -0.45 3.38
C VAL A 211 -4.51 -1.85 3.66
N ARG A 212 -3.78 -2.89 3.23
CA ARG A 212 -4.19 -4.27 3.46
C ARG A 212 -4.25 -4.61 4.95
N ALA A 213 -3.21 -4.25 5.69
CA ALA A 213 -3.16 -4.47 7.14
C ALA A 213 -4.31 -3.77 7.86
N MET A 214 -4.61 -2.52 7.50
CA MET A 214 -5.73 -1.77 8.06
C MET A 214 -7.07 -2.48 7.75
N THR A 215 -7.28 -2.90 6.50
CA THR A 215 -8.49 -3.60 6.07
C THR A 215 -8.71 -4.90 6.85
N ASP A 216 -7.65 -5.73 6.96
CA ASP A 216 -7.75 -7.01 7.67
C ASP A 216 -7.94 -6.82 9.19
N ALA A 217 -7.29 -5.80 9.79
CA ALA A 217 -7.48 -5.49 11.21
C ALA A 217 -8.90 -4.97 11.50
N ILE A 218 -9.43 -4.10 10.63
CA ILE A 218 -10.80 -3.57 10.74
C ILE A 218 -11.83 -4.70 10.60
N ALA A 219 -11.59 -5.65 9.69
CA ALA A 219 -12.49 -6.79 9.49
C ALA A 219 -12.62 -7.70 10.74
N ASP A 220 -11.64 -7.66 11.64
CA ASP A 220 -11.66 -8.39 12.92
C ASP A 220 -12.26 -7.56 14.07
N CYS A 221 -12.59 -6.27 13.86
CA CYS A 221 -13.15 -5.40 14.89
C CYS A 221 -14.64 -5.69 15.15
N ASP A 222 -15.06 -5.57 16.42
CA ASP A 222 -16.44 -5.79 16.85
C ASP A 222 -17.28 -4.50 16.89
N ASN A 223 -16.62 -3.32 16.92
CA ASN A 223 -17.29 -2.03 17.10
C ASN A 223 -16.48 -0.86 16.53
N GLU A 224 -17.13 0.29 16.39
CA GLU A 224 -16.53 1.53 15.84
C GLU A 224 -15.34 2.05 16.65
N GLU A 225 -15.32 1.88 17.97
CA GLU A 225 -14.21 2.32 18.81
C GLU A 225 -12.91 1.57 18.45
N GLN A 226 -13.00 0.25 18.24
CA GLN A 226 -11.89 -0.57 17.79
C GLN A 226 -11.44 -0.18 16.38
N ILE A 227 -12.38 0.08 15.46
CA ILE A 227 -12.09 0.53 14.10
C ILE A 227 -11.32 1.85 14.12
N GLU A 228 -11.79 2.83 14.90
CA GLU A 228 -11.11 4.11 15.04
C GLU A 228 -9.73 3.97 15.70
N ASN A 229 -9.57 3.07 16.66
CA ASN A 229 -8.27 2.78 17.28
C ASN A 229 -7.28 2.17 16.26
N VAL A 230 -7.73 1.23 15.43
CA VAL A 230 -6.90 0.67 14.34
C VAL A 230 -6.41 1.78 13.43
N LYS A 231 -7.32 2.63 12.95
CA LYS A 231 -7.00 3.72 12.02
C LYS A 231 -6.03 4.75 12.64
N LYS A 232 -6.26 5.15 13.89
CA LYS A 232 -5.50 6.24 14.51
C LYS A 232 -4.16 5.81 15.12
N HIS A 233 -4.06 4.55 15.58
CA HIS A 233 -2.98 4.17 16.50
C HIS A 233 -2.27 2.85 16.16
N GLN A 234 -2.66 2.15 15.10
CA GLN A 234 -2.14 0.81 14.87
C GLN A 234 -1.46 0.61 13.50
N ILE A 235 -1.55 1.57 12.59
CA ILE A 235 -0.97 1.44 11.23
C ILE A 235 0.09 2.53 11.04
N TYR A 236 1.34 2.13 10.88
CA TYR A 236 2.51 3.01 10.76
C TYR A 236 3.31 2.73 9.51
N GLY A 237 3.75 3.78 8.82
CA GLY A 237 4.57 3.68 7.63
C GLY A 237 5.77 4.63 7.67
N ILE A 238 6.88 4.21 7.08
CA ILE A 238 8.04 5.07 6.86
C ILE A 238 8.40 4.98 5.38
N GLU A 239 8.57 6.13 4.72
CA GLU A 239 8.98 6.19 3.33
C GLU A 239 10.06 7.25 3.14
N TYR A 240 11.14 6.86 2.47
CA TYR A 240 12.29 7.73 2.24
C TYR A 240 12.12 8.64 1.03
N GLU A 241 11.52 8.10 -0.04
CA GLU A 241 11.35 8.81 -1.30
C GLU A 241 10.10 9.71 -1.25
N GLU A 242 10.27 10.97 -1.60
CA GLU A 242 9.24 12.01 -1.44
C GLU A 242 7.96 11.72 -2.24
N THR A 243 8.12 11.23 -3.49
CA THR A 243 6.97 10.93 -4.35
C THR A 243 6.16 9.75 -3.82
N ALA A 244 6.84 8.68 -3.40
CA ALA A 244 6.21 7.51 -2.80
C ALA A 244 5.56 7.85 -1.45
N PHE A 245 6.17 8.71 -0.64
CA PHE A 245 5.57 9.25 0.58
C PHE A 245 4.26 9.99 0.32
N GLY A 246 4.23 10.87 -0.68
CA GLY A 246 3.00 11.55 -1.08
C GLY A 246 1.92 10.58 -1.54
N LEU A 247 2.31 9.54 -2.29
CA LEU A 247 1.40 8.51 -2.77
C LEU A 247 0.83 7.65 -1.64
N SER A 248 1.67 7.18 -0.72
CA SER A 248 1.22 6.39 0.42
C SER A 248 0.30 7.20 1.35
N THR A 249 0.63 8.47 1.58
CA THR A 249 -0.23 9.39 2.33
C THR A 249 -1.61 9.52 1.67
N THR A 250 -1.65 9.78 0.38
CA THR A 250 -2.90 9.89 -0.39
C THR A 250 -3.71 8.59 -0.32
N ASN A 251 -3.04 7.46 -0.52
CA ASN A 251 -3.66 6.14 -0.49
C ASN A 251 -4.31 5.85 0.86
N MET A 252 -3.60 6.07 1.96
CA MET A 252 -4.13 5.87 3.33
C MET A 252 -5.31 6.79 3.63
N LEU A 253 -5.22 8.08 3.27
CA LEU A 253 -6.29 9.04 3.47
C LEU A 253 -7.56 8.67 2.69
N ILE A 254 -7.44 8.18 1.47
CA ILE A 254 -8.59 7.73 0.66
C ILE A 254 -9.29 6.54 1.33
N HIS A 255 -8.54 5.61 1.91
CA HIS A 255 -9.09 4.46 2.63
C HIS A 255 -9.65 4.80 4.02
N GLY A 256 -9.63 6.07 4.40
CA GLY A 256 -10.28 6.55 5.62
C GLY A 256 -9.41 6.47 6.88
N ASP A 257 -8.10 6.30 6.71
CA ASP A 257 -7.13 6.57 7.77
C ASP A 257 -7.00 8.10 7.94
N GLY A 258 -7.87 8.68 8.75
CA GLY A 258 -7.96 10.13 8.93
C GLY A 258 -6.75 10.76 9.62
N ASN A 259 -5.75 9.97 10.04
CA ASN A 259 -4.61 10.46 10.80
C ASN A 259 -3.29 9.80 10.38
N SER A 260 -3.21 9.41 9.11
CA SER A 260 -2.10 8.70 8.47
C SER A 260 -0.75 8.80 9.23
N ASN A 261 -0.38 7.76 9.97
CA ASN A 261 0.89 7.69 10.70
C ASN A 261 2.05 7.33 9.75
N ILE A 262 2.09 7.98 8.57
CA ILE A 262 3.19 7.84 7.63
C ILE A 262 4.17 8.99 7.85
N VAL A 263 5.45 8.63 7.97
CA VAL A 263 6.56 9.57 8.18
C VAL A 263 7.48 9.54 6.98
N GLN A 264 7.85 10.73 6.49
CA GLN A 264 8.90 10.86 5.48
C GLN A 264 10.26 10.80 6.15
N GLY A 265 11.04 9.78 5.83
CA GLY A 265 12.38 9.65 6.40
C GLY A 265 13.01 8.29 6.18
N SER A 266 14.17 8.10 6.76
CA SER A 266 14.86 6.81 6.72
C SER A 266 14.43 5.92 7.88
N CYS A 267 14.06 4.68 7.61
CA CYS A 267 13.72 3.71 8.65
C CYS A 267 14.83 3.54 9.71
N PHE A 268 16.09 3.80 9.34
CA PHE A 268 17.24 3.75 10.27
C PHE A 268 17.27 4.87 11.33
N TYR A 269 16.35 5.82 11.24
CA TYR A 269 16.16 6.89 12.23
C TYR A 269 14.74 6.92 12.76
N GLU A 270 13.76 6.82 11.88
CA GLU A 270 12.35 7.05 12.24
C GLU A 270 11.79 5.95 13.14
N ILE A 271 12.29 4.70 13.06
CA ILE A 271 11.89 3.62 13.97
C ILE A 271 12.21 3.97 15.42
N ASP A 272 13.39 4.52 15.67
CA ASP A 272 13.78 4.93 17.02
C ASP A 272 12.89 6.05 17.55
N GLU A 273 12.46 6.98 16.69
CA GLU A 273 11.52 8.04 17.07
C GLU A 273 10.12 7.51 17.36
N LEU A 274 9.62 6.53 16.60
CA LEU A 274 8.34 5.87 16.90
C LEU A 274 8.38 5.16 18.25
N ILE A 275 9.46 4.42 18.54
CA ILE A 275 9.64 3.72 19.81
C ILE A 275 9.73 4.73 20.97
N LYS A 276 10.46 5.85 20.83
CA LYS A 276 10.52 6.92 21.83
C LYS A 276 9.16 7.56 22.12
N LYS A 277 8.29 7.64 21.11
CA LYS A 277 6.89 8.11 21.25
C LYS A 277 5.97 7.08 21.92
N GLY A 278 6.50 5.91 22.31
CA GLY A 278 5.72 4.84 22.97
C GLY A 278 4.94 3.95 22.03
N VAL A 279 5.23 3.92 20.74
CA VAL A 279 4.58 3.02 19.79
C VAL A 279 5.11 1.59 20.01
N HIS A 280 4.22 0.67 20.38
CA HIS A 280 4.54 -0.73 20.62
C HIS A 280 4.23 -1.59 19.39
N ILE A 281 5.12 -1.57 18.40
CA ILE A 281 5.00 -2.34 17.17
C ILE A 281 5.13 -3.84 17.49
N ASN A 282 4.19 -4.64 17.01
CA ASN A 282 4.18 -6.10 17.15
C ASN A 282 4.06 -6.87 15.83
N THR A 283 3.90 -6.16 14.72
CA THR A 283 3.77 -6.76 13.39
C THR A 283 4.52 -5.91 12.37
N VAL A 284 5.34 -6.55 11.54
CA VAL A 284 6.07 -5.88 10.46
C VAL A 284 5.75 -6.54 9.13
N LEU A 285 5.35 -5.73 8.16
CA LEU A 285 5.27 -6.10 6.75
C LEU A 285 6.29 -5.26 5.99
N MET A 286 7.07 -5.87 5.09
CA MET A 286 8.18 -5.15 4.50
C MET A 286 8.56 -5.67 3.12
N ASN A 287 8.76 -4.75 2.17
CA ASN A 287 9.42 -5.00 0.89
C ASN A 287 10.58 -3.99 0.74
N PRO A 288 11.78 -4.28 1.29
CA PRO A 288 12.88 -3.32 1.31
C PRO A 288 13.50 -3.13 -0.09
N PRO A 289 14.22 -2.01 -0.33
CA PRO A 289 14.93 -1.81 -1.58
C PRO A 289 16.11 -2.79 -1.71
N TYR A 290 16.09 -3.65 -2.75
CA TYR A 290 17.11 -4.69 -2.97
C TYR A 290 18.46 -4.17 -3.48
N ASN A 291 18.46 -3.00 -4.10
CA ASN A 291 19.64 -2.35 -4.65
C ASN A 291 19.87 -0.96 -4.02
N GLY A 292 19.65 -0.86 -2.72
CA GLY A 292 19.87 0.37 -1.98
C GLY A 292 21.28 0.95 -2.23
N THR A 293 21.35 2.26 -2.33
CA THR A 293 22.64 2.98 -2.43
C THR A 293 23.25 3.18 -1.06
N LYS A 294 24.51 3.59 -1.02
CA LYS A 294 25.19 3.92 0.25
C LYS A 294 24.41 4.92 1.12
N LYS A 295 23.68 5.85 0.49
CA LYS A 295 22.87 6.87 1.19
C LYS A 295 21.58 6.33 1.79
N SER A 296 21.00 5.32 1.15
CA SER A 296 19.71 4.75 1.58
C SER A 296 19.83 3.55 2.52
N CYS A 297 21.02 2.95 2.64
CA CYS A 297 21.28 1.83 3.55
C CYS A 297 21.72 2.30 4.94
N ASN A 298 21.74 1.38 5.90
CA ASN A 298 22.19 1.63 7.27
C ASN A 298 23.62 2.22 7.26
N PRO A 299 23.84 3.42 7.83
CA PRO A 299 25.15 4.07 7.85
C PRO A 299 26.25 3.22 8.49
N GLU A 300 25.97 2.49 9.57
CA GLU A 300 26.94 1.62 10.24
C GLU A 300 27.36 0.45 9.36
N TYR A 301 26.40 -0.15 8.63
CA TYR A 301 26.66 -1.23 7.69
C TYR A 301 27.52 -0.72 6.49
N THR A 302 27.20 0.44 5.96
CA THR A 302 27.88 0.98 4.77
C THR A 302 29.29 1.48 5.04
N LYS A 303 29.71 1.67 6.30
CA LYS A 303 31.11 1.96 6.68
C LYS A 303 32.06 0.88 6.20
N ASN A 304 31.60 -0.36 6.16
CA ASN A 304 32.39 -1.53 5.79
C ASN A 304 32.36 -1.85 4.29
N TRP A 305 31.66 -1.03 3.48
CA TRP A 305 31.60 -1.26 2.04
C TRP A 305 32.93 -0.97 1.36
N LYS A 306 33.31 -1.80 0.42
CA LYS A 306 34.46 -1.56 -0.44
C LYS A 306 34.24 -0.29 -1.25
N LYS A 307 35.33 0.36 -1.68
CA LYS A 307 35.30 1.66 -2.38
C LYS A 307 34.46 1.64 -3.66
N ASP A 308 34.41 0.53 -4.35
CA ASP A 308 33.71 0.29 -5.62
C ASP A 308 32.29 -0.28 -5.46
N THR A 309 31.84 -0.52 -4.22
CA THR A 309 30.49 -1.02 -3.95
C THR A 309 29.46 0.07 -4.23
N LYS A 310 28.64 -0.11 -5.25
CA LYS A 310 27.62 0.86 -5.70
C LYS A 310 26.24 0.60 -5.12
N THR A 311 25.88 -0.66 -4.93
CA THR A 311 24.56 -1.11 -4.45
C THR A 311 24.70 -2.10 -3.31
N ASP A 312 23.63 -2.24 -2.54
CA ASP A 312 23.57 -3.10 -1.36
C ASP A 312 23.93 -4.57 -1.65
N PRO A 313 25.06 -5.09 -1.15
CA PRO A 313 25.43 -6.49 -1.35
C PRO A 313 24.58 -7.45 -0.52
N SER A 314 23.90 -6.98 0.53
CA SER A 314 22.95 -7.78 1.32
C SER A 314 21.58 -7.94 0.67
N LYS A 315 21.33 -7.25 -0.45
CA LYS A 315 20.04 -7.31 -1.19
C LYS A 315 18.82 -6.99 -0.35
N GLY A 316 18.92 -5.97 0.51
CA GLY A 316 17.84 -5.55 1.39
C GLY A 316 17.88 -6.18 2.78
N PHE A 317 18.69 -7.22 3.00
CA PHE A 317 18.71 -7.91 4.29
C PHE A 317 19.21 -7.04 5.45
N ASN A 318 20.04 -6.01 5.18
CA ASN A 318 20.45 -5.04 6.20
C ASN A 318 19.28 -4.25 6.79
N TYR A 319 18.26 -3.94 5.98
CA TYR A 319 17.02 -3.30 6.46
C TYR A 319 16.27 -4.24 7.40
N VAL A 320 16.08 -5.49 6.96
CA VAL A 320 15.37 -6.51 7.75
C VAL A 320 16.00 -6.71 9.12
N TYR A 321 17.32 -6.90 9.16
CA TYR A 321 18.05 -7.06 10.41
C TYR A 321 17.95 -5.83 11.29
N TYR A 322 18.10 -4.61 10.75
CA TYR A 322 17.97 -3.39 11.52
C TYR A 322 16.59 -3.29 12.17
N VAL A 323 15.53 -3.49 11.41
CA VAL A 323 14.15 -3.45 11.92
C VAL A 323 13.94 -4.49 13.00
N ALA A 324 14.37 -5.75 12.78
CA ALA A 324 14.27 -6.82 13.76
C ALA A 324 15.07 -6.54 15.04
N SER A 325 16.22 -5.85 14.95
CA SER A 325 17.03 -5.47 16.09
C SER A 325 16.37 -4.42 17.00
N LYS A 326 15.44 -3.62 16.44
CA LYS A 326 14.68 -2.59 17.16
C LYS A 326 13.34 -3.11 17.68
N ILE A 327 12.63 -3.90 16.88
CA ILE A 327 11.32 -4.48 17.20
C ILE A 327 11.56 -5.91 17.66
N LYS A 328 11.65 -6.09 18.98
CA LYS A 328 12.10 -7.35 19.60
C LYS A 328 10.96 -8.30 19.98
N THR A 329 9.76 -8.07 19.47
CA THR A 329 8.58 -8.91 19.77
C THR A 329 7.62 -8.91 18.58
N GLY A 330 6.87 -9.99 18.43
CA GLY A 330 5.84 -10.11 17.41
C GLY A 330 6.28 -10.86 16.15
N LYS A 331 5.62 -10.56 15.04
CA LYS A 331 5.81 -11.24 13.76
C LYS A 331 6.31 -10.27 12.67
N MET A 332 7.13 -10.80 11.78
CA MET A 332 7.64 -10.06 10.63
C MET A 332 7.51 -10.92 9.37
N ALA A 333 6.87 -10.39 8.31
CA ALA A 333 6.92 -10.97 6.98
C ALA A 333 7.64 -10.00 6.03
N VAL A 334 8.62 -10.52 5.30
CA VAL A 334 9.45 -9.71 4.41
C VAL A 334 9.55 -10.34 3.03
N LEU A 335 9.48 -9.50 2.00
CA LEU A 335 9.82 -9.87 0.64
C LEU A 335 11.31 -9.61 0.41
N LEU A 336 12.02 -10.62 -0.07
CA LEU A 336 13.44 -10.53 -0.39
C LEU A 336 13.73 -11.27 -1.68
N PRO A 337 14.81 -10.94 -2.39
CA PRO A 337 15.31 -11.79 -3.46
C PRO A 337 15.60 -13.20 -2.93
N MET A 338 15.32 -14.22 -3.73
CA MET A 338 15.57 -15.62 -3.38
C MET A 338 17.01 -15.89 -2.93
N GLN A 339 17.95 -15.07 -3.41
CA GLN A 339 19.35 -15.09 -2.98
C GLN A 339 19.48 -14.88 -1.45
N CYS A 340 18.59 -14.16 -0.81
CA CYS A 340 18.61 -13.98 0.64
C CYS A 340 18.26 -15.27 1.40
N ALA A 341 17.46 -16.16 0.80
CA ALA A 341 17.15 -17.48 1.36
C ALA A 341 18.27 -18.50 1.09
N ILE A 342 18.75 -18.62 -0.15
CA ILE A 342 19.65 -19.70 -0.59
C ILE A 342 21.09 -19.27 -0.88
N GLY A 343 21.37 -17.96 -0.98
CA GLY A 343 22.69 -17.44 -1.35
C GLY A 343 23.74 -17.62 -0.25
N ASN A 344 25.00 -17.66 -0.70
CA ASN A 344 26.17 -17.94 0.14
C ASN A 344 27.22 -16.80 0.14
N SER A 345 26.87 -15.58 -0.31
CA SER A 345 27.78 -14.45 -0.17
C SER A 345 28.03 -14.14 1.32
N SER A 346 29.20 -13.59 1.62
CA SER A 346 29.60 -13.26 3.01
C SER A 346 28.60 -12.36 3.71
N GLU A 347 28.06 -11.37 3.00
CA GLU A 347 27.08 -10.42 3.51
C GLU A 347 25.74 -11.09 3.82
N ILE A 348 25.24 -11.93 2.91
CA ILE A 348 23.99 -12.67 3.11
C ILE A 348 24.13 -13.65 4.27
N GLN A 349 25.24 -14.41 4.33
CA GLN A 349 25.49 -15.34 5.42
C GLN A 349 25.59 -14.61 6.78
N TYR A 350 26.24 -13.45 6.82
CA TYR A 350 26.33 -12.62 8.02
C TYR A 350 24.93 -12.27 8.56
N PHE A 351 24.05 -11.75 7.70
CA PHE A 351 22.70 -11.35 8.13
C PHE A 351 21.80 -12.54 8.44
N LYS A 352 21.89 -13.66 7.70
CA LYS A 352 21.21 -14.90 8.07
C LYS A 352 21.57 -15.33 9.50
N LYS A 353 22.87 -15.39 9.79
CA LYS A 353 23.36 -15.78 11.10
C LYS A 353 22.83 -14.85 12.19
N LYS A 354 22.94 -13.52 11.98
CA LYS A 354 22.44 -12.52 12.92
C LYS A 354 20.93 -12.62 13.15
N MET A 355 20.15 -12.82 12.09
CA MET A 355 18.72 -12.99 12.23
C MET A 355 18.37 -14.23 13.07
N LEU A 356 19.03 -15.37 12.86
CA LEU A 356 18.76 -16.61 13.57
C LEU A 356 19.30 -16.61 15.02
N GLU A 357 20.34 -15.83 15.30
CA GLU A 357 20.84 -15.62 16.66
C GLU A 357 19.84 -14.85 17.56
N GLU A 358 19.00 -14.03 16.98
CA GLU A 358 18.09 -13.13 17.71
C GLU A 358 16.61 -13.42 17.47
N ASN A 359 16.26 -14.08 16.36
CA ASN A 359 14.88 -14.31 15.91
C ASN A 359 14.69 -15.72 15.38
N THR A 360 13.45 -16.19 15.36
CA THR A 360 13.09 -17.49 14.78
C THR A 360 12.62 -17.32 13.35
N LEU A 361 13.17 -18.11 12.43
CA LEU A 361 12.65 -18.24 11.07
C LEU A 361 11.51 -19.25 11.07
N ASP A 362 10.28 -18.77 10.93
CA ASP A 362 9.07 -19.60 10.93
C ASP A 362 8.82 -20.24 9.57
N ALA A 363 8.97 -19.46 8.49
CA ALA A 363 8.68 -19.94 7.14
C ALA A 363 9.47 -19.23 6.06
N VAL A 364 9.65 -19.90 4.94
CA VAL A 364 10.14 -19.34 3.66
C VAL A 364 9.23 -19.82 2.54
N PHE A 365 8.62 -18.89 1.82
CA PHE A 365 7.78 -19.16 0.66
C PHE A 365 8.49 -18.66 -0.60
N THR A 366 8.72 -19.54 -1.56
CA THR A 366 9.13 -19.13 -2.91
C THR A 366 7.93 -18.53 -3.63
N LEU A 367 8.12 -17.37 -4.24
CA LEU A 367 7.08 -16.68 -5.01
C LEU A 367 7.28 -16.89 -6.51
N PRO A 368 6.21 -16.82 -7.34
CA PRO A 368 6.32 -16.85 -8.79
C PRO A 368 7.24 -15.74 -9.31
N MET A 369 7.94 -15.99 -10.42
CA MET A 369 8.87 -15.01 -10.99
C MET A 369 8.17 -13.76 -11.53
N GLU A 370 6.90 -13.88 -11.86
CA GLU A 370 6.04 -12.85 -12.44
C GLU A 370 5.46 -11.87 -11.40
N VAL A 371 5.60 -12.16 -10.11
CA VAL A 371 4.98 -11.38 -9.01
C VAL A 371 5.21 -9.88 -9.13
N PHE A 372 6.39 -9.46 -9.59
CA PHE A 372 6.72 -8.04 -9.77
C PHE A 372 6.71 -7.59 -11.23
N TYR A 373 6.22 -8.42 -12.15
CA TYR A 373 6.14 -8.04 -13.55
C TYR A 373 5.06 -6.94 -13.77
N PRO A 374 5.30 -5.93 -14.61
CA PRO A 374 6.48 -5.69 -15.43
C PRO A 374 7.59 -4.87 -14.74
N GLY A 375 7.49 -4.55 -13.47
CA GLY A 375 8.40 -3.66 -12.75
C GLY A 375 9.78 -4.30 -12.50
N ALA A 376 9.83 -5.59 -12.16
CA ALA A 376 11.06 -6.31 -11.92
C ALA A 376 10.91 -7.80 -12.27
N SER A 377 12.01 -8.42 -12.75
CA SER A 377 12.10 -9.87 -12.98
C SER A 377 13.11 -10.44 -11.98
N VAL A 378 12.72 -10.51 -10.71
CA VAL A 378 13.56 -11.06 -9.64
C VAL A 378 12.82 -12.20 -8.97
N ALA A 379 13.44 -13.39 -8.96
CA ALA A 379 12.94 -14.47 -8.12
C ALA A 379 12.94 -14.02 -6.67
N ALA A 380 11.76 -13.89 -6.09
CA ALA A 380 11.56 -13.43 -4.74
C ALA A 380 11.09 -14.55 -3.81
N CYS A 381 11.28 -14.34 -2.51
CA CYS A 381 10.69 -15.17 -1.47
C CYS A 381 10.06 -14.28 -0.40
N CYS A 382 9.04 -14.81 0.27
CA CYS A 382 8.53 -14.27 1.51
C CYS A 382 9.16 -15.04 2.67
N MET A 383 9.87 -14.35 3.55
CA MET A 383 10.43 -14.93 4.78
C MET A 383 9.62 -14.43 5.97
N VAL A 384 9.27 -15.33 6.88
CA VAL A 384 8.46 -15.04 8.07
C VAL A 384 9.28 -15.32 9.32
N PHE A 385 9.30 -14.36 10.23
CA PHE A 385 10.05 -14.44 11.48
C PHE A 385 9.17 -14.18 12.70
N THR A 386 9.46 -14.89 13.78
CA THR A 386 9.10 -14.49 15.15
C THR A 386 10.26 -13.71 15.74
N LEU A 387 10.00 -12.47 16.14
CA LEU A 387 11.01 -11.54 16.64
C LEU A 387 11.33 -11.79 18.11
N GLY A 388 12.62 -11.61 18.49
CA GLY A 388 13.11 -11.66 19.84
C GLY A 388 13.20 -13.07 20.46
N GLN A 389 13.06 -14.11 19.64
CA GLN A 389 13.24 -15.50 20.06
C GLN A 389 14.32 -16.15 19.20
N ARG A 390 15.41 -16.60 19.81
CA ARG A 390 16.50 -17.27 19.09
C ARG A 390 15.99 -18.52 18.38
N HIS A 391 16.42 -18.72 17.14
CA HIS A 391 15.97 -19.85 16.32
C HIS A 391 16.30 -21.22 16.95
N GLU A 392 17.45 -21.35 17.59
CA GLU A 392 17.87 -22.58 18.27
C GLU A 392 16.91 -23.00 19.41
N ASN A 393 16.13 -22.07 19.94
CA ASN A 393 15.15 -22.31 21.01
C ASN A 393 13.74 -22.64 20.47
N SER A 394 13.55 -22.64 19.14
CA SER A 394 12.27 -22.98 18.54
C SER A 394 12.01 -24.48 18.59
N SER A 395 10.87 -24.87 19.11
CA SER A 395 10.36 -26.24 19.05
C SER A 395 9.61 -26.56 17.76
N ILE A 396 9.33 -25.53 16.94
CA ILE A 396 8.57 -25.65 15.70
C ILE A 396 9.58 -25.61 14.52
N PRO A 397 9.57 -26.59 13.61
CA PRO A 397 10.44 -26.57 12.45
C PRO A 397 10.06 -25.47 11.48
N THR A 398 11.05 -24.91 10.77
CA THR A 398 10.81 -23.92 9.71
C THR A 398 10.03 -24.56 8.58
N PHE A 399 8.95 -23.89 8.16
CA PHE A 399 8.18 -24.31 6.99
C PHE A 399 8.82 -23.79 5.70
N PHE A 400 8.98 -24.66 4.69
CA PHE A 400 9.40 -24.27 3.35
C PHE A 400 8.26 -24.56 2.38
N GLY A 401 7.75 -23.50 1.76
CA GLY A 401 6.60 -23.56 0.86
C GLY A 401 6.89 -22.98 -0.51
N TYR A 402 6.00 -23.31 -1.45
CA TYR A 402 5.97 -22.76 -2.78
C TYR A 402 4.60 -22.14 -3.06
N TYR A 403 4.58 -20.86 -3.33
CA TYR A 403 3.40 -20.13 -3.78
C TYR A 403 3.34 -20.28 -5.30
N LYS A 404 2.53 -21.22 -5.77
CA LYS A 404 2.59 -21.69 -7.16
C LYS A 404 1.80 -20.82 -8.12
N ASP A 405 0.69 -20.31 -7.67
CA ASP A 405 -0.27 -19.58 -8.48
C ASP A 405 -0.62 -18.28 -7.77
N ASP A 406 -0.49 -17.18 -8.47
CA ASP A 406 -0.77 -15.85 -7.94
C ASP A 406 -2.12 -15.27 -8.45
N GLY A 407 -2.90 -16.10 -9.12
CA GLY A 407 -4.20 -15.74 -9.67
C GLY A 407 -4.09 -15.31 -11.13
#